data_b572f5c32d65f84929bca20898c5c302
#
_entry.id   b572f5c32d65f84929bca20898c5c302
#
_cell.length_a   1.000
_cell.length_b   1.000
_cell.length_c   1.000
_cell.angle_alpha   90.00
_cell.angle_beta   90.00
_cell.angle_gamma   90.00
#
_symmetry.space_group_name_H-M   'P 1'
#
loop_
_entity.id
_entity.type
_entity.pdbx_description
1 polymer ?
#
loop_
_entity_poly.entity_id
_entity_poly.type
_entity_poly.pdbx_seq_one_letter_code
_entity_poly.pdbx_strand_id
1 'polypeptide(L)'
;MLRSLQAAIVDLDGTMVDTLGDFEIALNRSLADLDLPPVTRALVERTVGKGSEHLIRSVLAHQLALPEVKGLANVCDARSVENLYEAAWQRYQHHYLAINGEFATVYPGVIEGLQQLCDAGLQLACLTNKPLSFAKPLLQAKGLDSFFMHVFGGDSFERKKPDPLPLLKTCEALGVKPAQALMVGDSSNDAQAARAAGCPVVLVRYGYNHGEPVDGVDADAHVDTLTHIAQALAGKA
;
A
#
# COMPACT_ATOMS: atom_id res chain seq x y z
N MET A 1 8.95 24.22 7.95
CA MET A 1 7.91 23.19 7.76
C MET A 1 7.92 22.18 8.92
N LEU A 2 9.02 21.53 9.29
CA LEU A 2 9.05 20.55 10.41
C LEU A 2 8.50 21.08 11.75
N ARG A 3 8.77 22.34 12.10
CA ARG A 3 8.33 22.93 13.40
C ARG A 3 6.82 23.06 13.57
N SER A 4 6.04 22.88 12.51
CA SER A 4 4.57 22.92 12.56
C SER A 4 3.91 21.54 12.47
N LEU A 5 4.68 20.49 12.16
CA LEU A 5 4.17 19.13 12.11
C LEU A 5 3.98 18.56 13.53
N GLN A 6 2.88 17.84 13.72
CA GLN A 6 2.52 17.17 14.96
C GLN A 6 2.29 15.66 14.75
N ALA A 7 2.12 15.24 13.50
CA ALA A 7 1.89 13.84 13.17
C ALA A 7 2.54 13.46 11.83
N ALA A 8 2.78 12.15 11.66
CA ALA A 8 3.06 11.54 10.37
C ALA A 8 2.11 10.36 10.13
N ILE A 9 1.54 10.32 8.93
CA ILE A 9 0.68 9.26 8.42
C ILE A 9 1.50 8.49 7.40
N VAL A 10 1.79 7.22 7.67
CA VAL A 10 2.74 6.43 6.87
C VAL A 10 1.99 5.29 6.17
N ASP A 11 2.19 5.14 4.87
CA ASP A 11 1.68 3.98 4.14
C ASP A 11 2.51 2.72 4.44
N LEU A 12 2.01 1.56 4.09
CA LEU A 12 2.58 0.26 4.43
C LEU A 12 3.29 -0.39 3.24
N ASP A 13 2.51 -0.85 2.25
CA ASP A 13 3.03 -1.61 1.10
C ASP A 13 3.82 -0.69 0.16
N GLY A 14 5.10 -0.99 -0.09
CA GLY A 14 5.99 -0.15 -0.92
C GLY A 14 6.63 1.03 -0.18
N THR A 15 6.12 1.39 1.00
CA THR A 15 6.64 2.48 1.81
C THR A 15 7.47 1.99 2.99
N MET A 16 6.92 1.13 3.82
CA MET A 16 7.62 0.53 4.96
C MET A 16 8.09 -0.89 4.68
N VAL A 17 7.32 -1.63 3.90
CA VAL A 17 7.54 -3.06 3.67
C VAL A 17 7.46 -3.37 2.17
N ASP A 18 8.49 -4.05 1.64
CA ASP A 18 8.39 -4.73 0.34
C ASP A 18 7.54 -5.98 0.50
N THR A 19 6.32 -5.94 0.00
CA THR A 19 5.32 -7.01 0.12
C THR A 19 5.08 -7.74 -1.20
N LEU A 20 5.84 -7.45 -2.25
CA LEU A 20 5.65 -8.07 -3.58
C LEU A 20 5.77 -9.59 -3.53
N GLY A 21 6.65 -10.13 -2.68
CA GLY A 21 6.81 -11.58 -2.52
C GLY A 21 5.54 -12.23 -1.97
N ASP A 22 4.94 -11.68 -0.93
CA ASP A 22 3.68 -12.19 -0.37
C ASP A 22 2.55 -12.11 -1.40
N PHE A 23 2.42 -10.99 -2.12
CA PHE A 23 1.40 -10.82 -3.16
C PHE A 23 1.56 -11.84 -4.28
N GLU A 24 2.77 -12.00 -4.82
CA GLU A 24 3.06 -12.91 -5.92
C GLU A 24 2.73 -14.37 -5.56
N ILE A 25 3.17 -14.82 -4.39
CA ILE A 25 2.96 -16.20 -3.93
C ILE A 25 1.47 -16.46 -3.65
N ALA A 26 0.80 -15.57 -2.93
CA ALA A 26 -0.62 -15.74 -2.63
C ALA A 26 -1.49 -15.73 -3.90
N LEU A 27 -1.21 -14.82 -4.85
CA LEU A 27 -1.89 -14.77 -6.14
C LEU A 27 -1.67 -16.04 -6.96
N ASN A 28 -0.42 -16.51 -7.05
CA ASN A 28 -0.10 -17.71 -7.84
C ASN A 28 -0.72 -18.97 -7.26
N ARG A 29 -0.77 -19.11 -5.93
CA ARG A 29 -1.53 -20.20 -5.29
C ARG A 29 -3.03 -20.11 -5.60
N SER A 30 -3.59 -18.89 -5.54
CA SER A 30 -5.02 -18.66 -5.82
C SER A 30 -5.38 -18.93 -7.28
N LEU A 31 -4.50 -18.56 -8.21
CA LEU A 31 -4.66 -18.82 -9.64
C LEU A 31 -4.57 -20.32 -9.94
N ALA A 32 -3.63 -21.02 -9.31
CA ALA A 32 -3.52 -22.48 -9.45
C ALA A 32 -4.78 -23.21 -8.99
N ASP A 33 -5.40 -22.77 -7.88
CA ASP A 33 -6.67 -23.31 -7.39
C ASP A 33 -7.87 -23.06 -8.35
N LEU A 34 -7.69 -22.16 -9.32
CA LEU A 34 -8.69 -21.80 -10.34
C LEU A 34 -8.33 -22.32 -11.73
N ASP A 35 -7.30 -23.16 -11.85
CA ASP A 35 -6.75 -23.64 -13.11
C ASP A 35 -6.38 -22.49 -14.09
N LEU A 36 -5.79 -21.43 -13.54
CA LEU A 36 -5.28 -20.27 -14.29
C LEU A 36 -3.74 -20.22 -14.26
N PRO A 37 -3.11 -19.71 -15.34
CA PRO A 37 -1.66 -19.54 -15.38
C PRO A 37 -1.14 -18.60 -14.27
N PRO A 38 0.14 -18.73 -13.86
CA PRO A 38 0.73 -17.86 -12.87
C PRO A 38 0.92 -16.42 -13.38
N VAL A 39 0.85 -15.46 -12.46
CA VAL A 39 1.18 -14.05 -12.72
C VAL A 39 2.66 -13.79 -12.48
N THR A 40 3.24 -12.85 -13.23
CA THR A 40 4.63 -12.43 -13.04
C THR A 40 4.73 -11.32 -11.96
N ARG A 41 5.87 -11.27 -11.26
CA ARG A 41 6.17 -10.18 -10.28
C ARG A 41 5.99 -8.78 -10.90
N ALA A 42 6.42 -8.57 -12.13
CA ALA A 42 6.28 -7.30 -12.85
C ALA A 42 4.82 -6.88 -13.07
N LEU A 43 3.89 -7.83 -13.26
CA LEU A 43 2.46 -7.52 -13.33
C LEU A 43 1.90 -7.15 -11.95
N VAL A 44 2.31 -7.88 -10.91
CA VAL A 44 1.90 -7.60 -9.53
C VAL A 44 2.34 -6.19 -9.12
N GLU A 45 3.60 -5.83 -9.36
CA GLU A 45 4.17 -4.51 -9.05
C GLU A 45 3.39 -3.36 -9.67
N ARG A 46 3.00 -3.49 -10.95
CA ARG A 46 2.21 -2.47 -11.64
C ARG A 46 0.75 -2.38 -11.18
N THR A 47 0.26 -3.39 -10.49
CA THR A 47 -1.17 -3.52 -10.14
C THR A 47 -1.44 -3.23 -8.68
N VAL A 48 -0.43 -3.40 -7.82
CA VAL A 48 -0.54 -3.19 -6.37
C VAL A 48 -0.72 -1.72 -6.01
N GLY A 49 -1.27 -1.43 -4.82
CA GLY A 49 -1.43 -0.07 -4.27
C GLY A 49 -2.86 0.48 -4.32
N LYS A 50 -3.77 -0.11 -5.13
CA LYS A 50 -5.19 0.30 -5.22
C LYS A 50 -6.14 -0.57 -4.39
N GLY A 51 -5.58 -1.43 -3.53
CA GLY A 51 -6.31 -2.39 -2.69
C GLY A 51 -6.50 -3.75 -3.35
N SER A 52 -6.79 -4.75 -2.51
CA SER A 52 -6.81 -6.16 -2.93
C SER A 52 -7.90 -6.49 -3.95
N GLU A 53 -9.05 -5.81 -3.91
CA GLU A 53 -10.09 -5.99 -4.93
C GLU A 53 -9.58 -5.62 -6.32
N HIS A 54 -8.97 -4.43 -6.46
CA HIS A 54 -8.41 -3.99 -7.73
C HIS A 54 -7.32 -4.94 -8.22
N LEU A 55 -6.43 -5.37 -7.32
CA LEU A 55 -5.35 -6.33 -7.62
C LEU A 55 -5.92 -7.62 -8.21
N ILE A 56 -6.87 -8.26 -7.54
CA ILE A 56 -7.45 -9.54 -7.96
C ILE A 56 -8.20 -9.40 -9.28
N ARG A 57 -9.04 -8.36 -9.43
CA ARG A 57 -9.78 -8.12 -10.68
C ARG A 57 -8.84 -7.89 -11.86
N SER A 58 -7.77 -7.12 -11.67
CA SER A 58 -6.79 -6.83 -12.72
C SER A 58 -6.00 -8.08 -13.11
N VAL A 59 -5.59 -8.89 -12.14
CA VAL A 59 -4.90 -10.16 -12.39
C VAL A 59 -5.82 -11.14 -13.12
N LEU A 60 -7.06 -11.32 -12.69
CA LEU A 60 -8.03 -12.17 -13.38
C LEU A 60 -8.26 -11.70 -14.83
N ALA A 61 -8.46 -10.39 -15.04
CA ALA A 61 -8.64 -9.83 -16.38
C ALA A 61 -7.45 -10.13 -17.30
N HIS A 62 -6.23 -9.99 -16.77
CA HIS A 62 -5.00 -10.29 -17.51
C HIS A 62 -4.92 -11.78 -17.85
N GLN A 63 -5.11 -12.68 -16.87
CA GLN A 63 -4.97 -14.14 -17.07
C GLN A 63 -6.04 -14.68 -18.03
N LEU A 64 -7.27 -14.21 -17.92
CA LEU A 64 -8.37 -14.59 -18.82
C LEU A 64 -8.16 -14.07 -20.25
N ALA A 65 -7.32 -13.05 -20.45
CA ALA A 65 -6.99 -12.51 -21.76
C ALA A 65 -5.89 -13.30 -22.47
N LEU A 66 -5.17 -14.19 -21.79
CA LEU A 66 -4.09 -15.00 -22.37
C LEU A 66 -4.61 -15.95 -23.44
N PRO A 67 -3.90 -16.12 -24.58
CA PRO A 67 -4.32 -16.98 -25.68
C PRO A 67 -4.59 -18.43 -25.27
N GLU A 68 -3.75 -18.99 -24.40
CA GLU A 68 -3.86 -20.36 -23.88
C GLU A 68 -5.12 -20.56 -23.04
N VAL A 69 -5.61 -19.53 -22.34
CA VAL A 69 -6.84 -19.58 -21.56
C VAL A 69 -8.06 -19.40 -22.47
N LYS A 70 -7.98 -18.47 -23.43
CA LYS A 70 -9.04 -18.25 -24.42
C LYS A 70 -9.28 -19.46 -25.33
N GLY A 71 -8.20 -20.20 -25.68
CA GLY A 71 -8.29 -21.40 -26.53
C GLY A 71 -9.02 -22.58 -25.89
N LEU A 72 -9.16 -22.61 -24.56
CA LEU A 72 -9.92 -23.60 -23.81
C LEU A 72 -11.45 -23.31 -23.80
N ALA A 73 -11.86 -22.26 -24.49
CA ALA A 73 -13.18 -21.61 -24.43
C ALA A 73 -14.36 -22.37 -25.06
N ASN A 74 -14.27 -23.65 -25.35
CA ASN A 74 -15.44 -24.46 -25.69
C ASN A 74 -16.33 -24.75 -24.46
N VAL A 75 -15.97 -24.22 -23.28
CA VAL A 75 -16.72 -24.32 -21.99
C VAL A 75 -17.08 -22.94 -21.42
N CYS A 76 -17.03 -21.89 -22.20
CA CYS A 76 -16.61 -20.54 -21.83
C CYS A 76 -17.63 -19.43 -21.72
N ASP A 77 -18.88 -19.64 -21.54
CA ASP A 77 -19.75 -18.55 -21.02
C ASP A 77 -19.63 -18.32 -19.50
N ALA A 78 -18.88 -19.17 -18.80
CA ALA A 78 -18.76 -19.15 -17.35
C ALA A 78 -17.48 -18.45 -16.82
N ARG A 79 -16.39 -18.27 -17.60
CA ARG A 79 -15.11 -17.70 -17.14
C ARG A 79 -15.04 -16.20 -17.45
N SER A 80 -15.66 -15.39 -16.61
CA SER A 80 -15.49 -13.94 -16.59
C SER A 80 -14.84 -13.50 -15.28
N VAL A 81 -14.30 -12.28 -15.23
CA VAL A 81 -13.79 -11.68 -13.99
C VAL A 81 -14.86 -11.68 -12.92
N GLU A 82 -16.10 -11.32 -13.27
CA GLU A 82 -17.22 -11.25 -12.33
C GLU A 82 -17.55 -12.62 -11.73
N ASN A 83 -17.58 -13.66 -12.56
CA ASN A 83 -17.92 -15.02 -12.10
C ASN A 83 -16.83 -15.67 -11.25
N LEU A 84 -15.55 -15.29 -11.47
CA LEU A 84 -14.41 -15.85 -10.74
C LEU A 84 -13.99 -15.02 -9.54
N TYR A 85 -14.39 -13.75 -9.46
CA TYR A 85 -13.89 -12.81 -8.45
C TYR A 85 -14.09 -13.32 -7.02
N GLU A 86 -15.29 -13.73 -6.66
CA GLU A 86 -15.60 -14.17 -5.29
C GLU A 86 -14.76 -15.40 -4.89
N ALA A 87 -14.65 -16.38 -5.80
CA ALA A 87 -13.83 -17.57 -5.57
C ALA A 87 -12.33 -17.21 -5.48
N ALA A 88 -11.84 -16.30 -6.33
CA ALA A 88 -10.46 -15.82 -6.29
C ALA A 88 -10.18 -15.04 -5.00
N TRP A 89 -11.13 -14.20 -4.57
CA TRP A 89 -11.01 -13.43 -3.34
C TRP A 89 -10.88 -14.32 -2.11
N GLN A 90 -11.73 -15.33 -1.98
CA GLN A 90 -11.70 -16.27 -0.85
C GLN A 90 -10.37 -17.06 -0.80
N ARG A 91 -9.89 -17.55 -1.96
CA ARG A 91 -8.60 -18.25 -2.06
C ARG A 91 -7.43 -17.34 -1.75
N TYR A 92 -7.46 -16.13 -2.29
CA TYR A 92 -6.42 -15.15 -2.04
C TYR A 92 -6.34 -14.79 -0.55
N GLN A 93 -7.46 -14.55 0.12
CA GLN A 93 -7.47 -14.29 1.56
C GLN A 93 -6.85 -15.47 2.34
N HIS A 94 -7.27 -16.69 2.00
CA HIS A 94 -6.74 -17.89 2.65
C HIS A 94 -5.21 -18.00 2.49
N HIS A 95 -4.72 -17.93 1.25
CA HIS A 95 -3.30 -18.06 0.97
C HIS A 95 -2.48 -16.88 1.52
N TYR A 96 -3.02 -15.66 1.38
CA TYR A 96 -2.32 -14.47 1.86
C TYR A 96 -2.17 -14.49 3.38
N LEU A 97 -3.21 -14.79 4.14
CA LEU A 97 -3.14 -14.87 5.61
C LEU A 97 -2.20 -15.96 6.09
N ALA A 98 -2.10 -17.07 5.36
CA ALA A 98 -1.20 -18.17 5.72
C ALA A 98 0.30 -17.80 5.62
N ILE A 99 0.65 -16.81 4.77
CA ILE A 99 2.05 -16.41 4.51
C ILE A 99 2.33 -14.93 4.84
N ASN A 100 1.37 -14.22 5.43
CA ASN A 100 1.43 -12.78 5.60
C ASN A 100 2.70 -12.34 6.36
N GLY A 101 3.60 -11.68 5.64
CA GLY A 101 4.91 -11.27 6.12
C GLY A 101 6.04 -12.30 5.90
N GLU A 102 5.78 -13.53 5.44
CA GLU A 102 6.80 -14.56 5.26
C GLU A 102 7.81 -14.17 4.15
N PHE A 103 7.31 -13.64 3.04
CA PHE A 103 8.10 -13.24 1.87
C PHE A 103 8.19 -11.73 1.71
N ALA A 104 7.84 -11.00 2.75
CA ALA A 104 7.93 -9.54 2.82
C ALA A 104 9.14 -9.11 3.64
N THR A 105 9.75 -7.97 3.30
CA THR A 105 10.91 -7.42 4.01
C THR A 105 10.69 -5.94 4.33
N VAL A 106 11.13 -5.51 5.52
CA VAL A 106 11.16 -4.09 5.88
C VAL A 106 12.25 -3.41 5.06
N TYR A 107 11.93 -2.28 4.44
CA TYR A 107 12.96 -1.53 3.69
C TYR A 107 14.05 -0.98 4.62
N PRO A 108 15.31 -0.88 4.13
CA PRO A 108 16.39 -0.29 4.90
C PRO A 108 16.08 1.13 5.37
N GLY A 109 16.38 1.44 6.62
CA GLY A 109 16.17 2.77 7.21
C GLY A 109 14.73 3.08 7.65
N VAL A 110 13.79 2.12 7.53
CA VAL A 110 12.40 2.33 7.97
C VAL A 110 12.31 2.42 9.48
N ILE A 111 12.86 1.46 10.20
CA ILE A 111 12.79 1.44 11.67
C ILE A 111 13.46 2.69 12.25
N GLU A 112 14.65 3.01 11.77
CA GLU A 112 15.40 4.21 12.18
C GLU A 112 14.65 5.50 11.82
N GLY A 113 14.03 5.55 10.63
CA GLY A 113 13.26 6.72 10.20
C GLY A 113 11.99 6.91 11.03
N LEU A 114 11.24 5.84 11.35
CA LEU A 114 10.08 5.90 12.24
C LEU A 114 10.50 6.35 13.65
N GLN A 115 11.62 5.83 14.17
CA GLN A 115 12.16 6.25 15.47
C GLN A 115 12.51 7.75 15.47
N GLN A 116 13.16 8.24 14.42
CA GLN A 116 13.49 9.68 14.29
C GLN A 116 12.23 10.56 14.28
N LEU A 117 11.15 10.11 13.63
CA LEU A 117 9.88 10.84 13.65
C LEU A 117 9.25 10.85 15.06
N CYS A 118 9.30 9.73 15.78
CA CYS A 118 8.86 9.65 17.18
C CYS A 118 9.72 10.56 18.09
N ASP A 119 11.05 10.53 17.94
CA ASP A 119 11.99 11.35 18.73
C ASP A 119 11.80 12.85 18.44
N ALA A 120 11.33 13.19 17.25
CA ALA A 120 10.92 14.56 16.90
C ALA A 120 9.58 14.98 17.51
N GLY A 121 8.91 14.09 18.27
CA GLY A 121 7.64 14.34 18.95
C GLY A 121 6.40 14.18 18.07
N LEU A 122 6.52 13.54 16.88
CA LEU A 122 5.38 13.30 16.01
C LEU A 122 4.58 12.08 16.46
N GLN A 123 3.25 12.20 16.43
CA GLN A 123 2.33 11.08 16.57
C GLN A 123 2.27 10.32 15.25
N LEU A 124 2.40 8.98 15.29
CA LEU A 124 2.40 8.19 14.06
C LEU A 124 1.09 7.41 13.89
N ALA A 125 0.58 7.39 12.66
CA ALA A 125 -0.48 6.48 12.23
C ALA A 125 -0.08 5.77 10.93
N CYS A 126 -0.46 4.49 10.82
CA CYS A 126 -0.37 3.76 9.56
C CYS A 126 -1.70 3.86 8.81
N LEU A 127 -1.67 4.27 7.53
CA LEU A 127 -2.83 4.37 6.66
C LEU A 127 -2.55 3.72 5.31
N THR A 128 -3.17 2.57 5.04
CA THR A 128 -2.94 1.78 3.85
C THR A 128 -4.22 1.41 3.12
N ASN A 129 -4.12 1.16 1.80
CA ASN A 129 -5.22 0.58 1.01
C ASN A 129 -5.35 -0.94 1.18
N LYS A 130 -4.40 -1.58 1.87
CA LYS A 130 -4.47 -2.98 2.27
C LYS A 130 -5.60 -3.19 3.29
N PRO A 131 -6.37 -4.30 3.23
CA PRO A 131 -7.35 -4.63 4.27
C PRO A 131 -6.75 -4.64 5.67
N LEU A 132 -7.47 -4.13 6.65
CA LEU A 132 -6.98 -4.02 8.03
C LEU A 132 -6.62 -5.40 8.62
N SER A 133 -7.38 -6.44 8.26
CA SER A 133 -7.13 -7.83 8.66
C SER A 133 -5.79 -8.38 8.16
N PHE A 134 -5.18 -7.78 7.12
CA PHE A 134 -3.85 -8.12 6.62
C PHE A 134 -2.79 -7.15 7.17
N ALA A 135 -3.12 -5.86 7.27
CA ALA A 135 -2.16 -4.84 7.67
C ALA A 135 -1.67 -5.02 9.12
N LYS A 136 -2.59 -5.25 10.06
CA LYS A 136 -2.22 -5.42 11.48
C LYS A 136 -1.28 -6.61 11.74
N PRO A 137 -1.58 -7.84 11.28
CA PRO A 137 -0.66 -8.97 11.45
C PRO A 137 0.69 -8.74 10.77
N LEU A 138 0.73 -8.08 9.62
CA LEU A 138 1.98 -7.76 8.92
C LEU A 138 2.85 -6.81 9.76
N LEU A 139 2.26 -5.72 10.29
CA LEU A 139 2.98 -4.78 11.16
C LEU A 139 3.55 -5.50 12.39
N GLN A 140 2.77 -6.37 13.04
CA GLN A 140 3.21 -7.17 14.18
C GLN A 140 4.35 -8.13 13.80
N ALA A 141 4.20 -8.88 12.69
CA ALA A 141 5.23 -9.80 12.22
C ALA A 141 6.55 -9.11 11.88
N LYS A 142 6.50 -7.81 11.52
CA LYS A 142 7.68 -6.99 11.19
C LYS A 142 8.15 -6.10 12.35
N GLY A 143 7.53 -6.17 13.52
CA GLY A 143 7.89 -5.38 14.70
C GLY A 143 7.66 -3.87 14.52
N LEU A 144 6.73 -3.49 13.65
CA LEU A 144 6.42 -2.09 13.34
C LEU A 144 5.17 -1.56 14.06
N ASP A 145 4.35 -2.43 14.63
CA ASP A 145 3.07 -2.08 15.22
C ASP A 145 3.18 -1.11 16.40
N SER A 146 4.24 -1.21 17.19
CA SER A 146 4.47 -0.37 18.37
C SER A 146 4.75 1.11 18.05
N PHE A 147 5.09 1.45 16.81
CA PHE A 147 5.29 2.83 16.40
C PHE A 147 3.97 3.62 16.24
N PHE A 148 2.86 2.95 16.01
CA PHE A 148 1.63 3.58 15.55
C PHE A 148 0.56 3.64 16.63
N MET A 149 0.04 4.85 16.87
CA MET A 149 -1.13 5.07 17.73
C MET A 149 -2.40 4.52 17.08
N HIS A 150 -2.49 4.62 15.74
CA HIS A 150 -3.62 4.15 14.95
C HIS A 150 -3.15 3.41 13.70
N VAL A 151 -3.90 2.36 13.34
CA VAL A 151 -3.70 1.61 12.09
C VAL A 151 -5.04 1.54 11.36
N PHE A 152 -5.10 2.08 10.16
CA PHE A 152 -6.28 2.07 9.29
C PHE A 152 -5.97 1.35 7.98
N GLY A 153 -6.82 0.42 7.63
CA GLY A 153 -6.77 -0.32 6.37
C GLY A 153 -7.72 0.24 5.32
N GLY A 154 -7.68 -0.31 4.13
CA GLY A 154 -8.52 0.09 3.01
C GLY A 154 -10.03 -0.14 3.21
N ASP A 155 -10.39 -0.86 4.24
CA ASP A 155 -11.76 -1.15 4.68
C ASP A 155 -12.16 -0.44 5.97
N SER A 156 -11.31 0.46 6.50
CA SER A 156 -11.59 1.21 7.72
C SER A 156 -12.55 2.39 7.50
N PHE A 157 -12.70 2.86 6.24
CA PHE A 157 -13.54 3.98 5.86
C PHE A 157 -14.27 3.69 4.54
N GLU A 158 -15.26 4.52 4.18
CA GLU A 158 -16.07 4.33 2.96
C GLU A 158 -15.27 4.56 1.66
N ARG A 159 -14.14 5.21 1.75
CA ARG A 159 -13.25 5.55 0.62
C ARG A 159 -11.82 5.14 0.92
N LYS A 160 -11.03 4.92 -0.13
CA LYS A 160 -9.60 4.58 -0.09
C LYS A 160 -8.78 5.70 -0.73
N LYS A 161 -7.47 5.78 -0.45
CA LYS A 161 -6.56 6.61 -1.24
C LYS A 161 -6.69 6.24 -2.73
N PRO A 162 -6.80 7.21 -3.65
CA PRO A 162 -6.45 8.63 -3.57
C PRO A 162 -7.54 9.57 -3.03
N ASP A 163 -8.71 9.08 -2.57
CA ASP A 163 -9.70 9.93 -1.93
C ASP A 163 -9.11 10.54 -0.63
N PRO A 164 -9.35 11.84 -0.33
CA PRO A 164 -8.83 12.48 0.87
C PRO A 164 -9.47 11.99 2.17
N LEU A 165 -10.64 11.36 2.14
CA LEU A 165 -11.40 10.98 3.33
C LEU A 165 -10.58 10.17 4.35
N PRO A 166 -9.80 9.14 3.96
CA PRO A 166 -9.00 8.38 4.92
C PRO A 166 -7.97 9.23 5.66
N LEU A 167 -7.31 10.17 4.97
CA LEU A 167 -6.35 11.07 5.60
C LEU A 167 -7.04 12.04 6.56
N LEU A 168 -8.17 12.63 6.17
CA LEU A 168 -8.95 13.53 7.02
C LEU A 168 -9.41 12.82 8.31
N LYS A 169 -9.89 11.58 8.19
CA LYS A 169 -10.29 10.75 9.33
C LYS A 169 -9.10 10.34 10.20
N THR A 170 -7.95 10.10 9.62
CA THR A 170 -6.72 9.83 10.37
C THR A 170 -6.24 11.06 11.13
N CYS A 171 -6.30 12.25 10.51
CA CYS A 171 -6.01 13.52 11.20
C CYS A 171 -6.96 13.76 12.38
N GLU A 172 -8.26 13.48 12.18
CA GLU A 172 -9.28 13.57 13.24
C GLU A 172 -8.94 12.65 14.41
N ALA A 173 -8.56 11.38 14.13
CA ALA A 173 -8.19 10.40 15.15
C ALA A 173 -6.92 10.81 15.92
N LEU A 174 -5.96 11.46 15.26
CA LEU A 174 -4.73 11.97 15.86
C LEU A 174 -4.94 13.35 16.57
N GLY A 175 -6.10 13.99 16.41
CA GLY A 175 -6.38 15.29 17.00
C GLY A 175 -5.59 16.45 16.37
N VAL A 176 -5.17 16.32 15.09
CA VAL A 176 -4.35 17.31 14.39
C VAL A 176 -5.06 17.86 13.15
N LYS A 177 -4.65 19.06 12.70
CA LYS A 177 -5.12 19.62 11.43
C LYS A 177 -4.36 18.95 10.26
N PRO A 178 -4.96 18.82 9.06
CA PRO A 178 -4.28 18.23 7.90
C PRO A 178 -2.92 18.87 7.60
N ALA A 179 -2.80 20.19 7.67
CA ALA A 179 -1.53 20.91 7.46
C ALA A 179 -0.44 20.59 8.51
N GLN A 180 -0.78 19.89 9.58
CA GLN A 180 0.14 19.45 10.65
C GLN A 180 0.46 17.95 10.60
N ALA A 181 -0.13 17.21 9.65
CA ALA A 181 0.08 15.79 9.44
C ALA A 181 0.83 15.55 8.13
N LEU A 182 2.05 15.03 8.22
CA LEU A 182 2.84 14.64 7.05
C LEU A 182 2.34 13.31 6.51
N MET A 183 1.97 13.24 5.23
CA MET A 183 1.81 11.96 4.55
C MET A 183 3.16 11.46 4.06
N VAL A 184 3.48 10.20 4.35
CA VAL A 184 4.65 9.49 3.83
C VAL A 184 4.15 8.29 3.04
N GLY A 185 4.47 8.22 1.75
CA GLY A 185 4.03 7.18 0.85
C GLY A 185 5.04 6.90 -0.25
N ASP A 186 4.65 6.07 -1.21
CA ASP A 186 5.49 5.68 -2.35
C ASP A 186 4.82 5.93 -3.71
N SER A 187 3.57 6.41 -3.73
CA SER A 187 2.77 6.42 -4.95
C SER A 187 1.96 7.70 -5.17
N SER A 188 1.48 7.83 -6.39
CA SER A 188 0.54 8.88 -6.77
C SER A 188 -0.77 8.84 -5.98
N ASN A 189 -1.19 7.67 -5.47
CA ASN A 189 -2.38 7.55 -4.61
C ASN A 189 -2.20 8.32 -3.29
N ASP A 190 -1.01 8.24 -2.71
CA ASP A 190 -0.65 8.93 -1.45
C ASP A 190 -0.59 10.43 -1.66
N ALA A 191 0.10 10.84 -2.72
CA ALA A 191 0.25 12.25 -3.05
C ALA A 191 -1.10 12.93 -3.35
N GLN A 192 -1.94 12.31 -4.18
CA GLN A 192 -3.25 12.85 -4.52
C GLN A 192 -4.17 12.96 -3.30
N ALA A 193 -4.21 11.91 -2.46
CA ALA A 193 -4.98 11.94 -1.21
C ALA A 193 -4.48 13.04 -0.27
N ALA A 194 -3.15 13.19 -0.11
CA ALA A 194 -2.54 14.21 0.74
C ALA A 194 -2.85 15.63 0.24
N ARG A 195 -2.65 15.89 -1.06
CA ARG A 195 -2.96 17.21 -1.65
C ARG A 195 -4.42 17.56 -1.49
N ALA A 196 -5.32 16.61 -1.78
CA ALA A 196 -6.77 16.83 -1.64
C ALA A 196 -7.20 17.03 -0.18
N ALA A 197 -6.50 16.42 0.79
CA ALA A 197 -6.73 16.61 2.22
C ALA A 197 -6.09 17.89 2.79
N GLY A 198 -5.14 18.51 2.06
CA GLY A 198 -4.35 19.64 2.55
C GLY A 198 -3.19 19.24 3.47
N CYS A 199 -2.71 18.01 3.35
CA CYS A 199 -1.54 17.49 4.04
C CYS A 199 -0.27 17.71 3.21
N PRO A 200 0.88 18.09 3.82
CA PRO A 200 2.17 17.93 3.18
C PRO A 200 2.47 16.46 2.90
N VAL A 201 3.24 16.17 1.84
CA VAL A 201 3.54 14.80 1.41
C VAL A 201 5.01 14.63 1.01
N VAL A 202 5.59 13.53 1.48
CA VAL A 202 6.92 13.04 1.08
C VAL A 202 6.76 11.65 0.49
N LEU A 203 7.41 11.40 -0.64
CA LEU A 203 7.39 10.09 -1.29
C LEU A 203 8.78 9.45 -1.25
N VAL A 204 8.80 8.13 -1.00
CA VAL A 204 10.00 7.32 -1.14
C VAL A 204 10.18 6.88 -2.59
N ARG A 205 11.45 6.78 -3.06
CA ARG A 205 11.75 6.43 -4.46
C ARG A 205 11.75 4.94 -4.75
N TYR A 206 11.85 4.11 -3.73
CA TYR A 206 12.01 2.66 -3.86
C TYR A 206 10.69 1.88 -3.95
N GLY A 207 9.56 2.54 -3.82
CA GLY A 207 8.24 1.90 -3.81
C GLY A 207 7.70 1.53 -5.19
N TYR A 208 6.40 1.29 -5.29
CA TYR A 208 5.82 0.64 -6.47
C TYR A 208 5.26 1.61 -7.53
N ASN A 209 4.68 2.72 -7.12
CA ASN A 209 4.03 3.75 -7.97
C ASN A 209 3.43 3.23 -9.29
N HIS A 210 2.80 2.05 -9.29
CA HIS A 210 2.14 1.42 -10.45
C HIS A 210 3.06 1.21 -11.67
N GLY A 211 4.38 1.08 -11.45
CA GLY A 211 5.38 0.91 -12.49
C GLY A 211 5.84 2.21 -13.15
N GLU A 212 5.38 3.37 -12.67
CA GLU A 212 5.79 4.68 -13.17
C GLU A 212 6.81 5.33 -12.22
N PRO A 213 7.76 6.14 -12.72
CA PRO A 213 8.71 6.87 -11.88
C PRO A 213 7.98 7.79 -10.89
N VAL A 214 8.33 7.70 -9.62
CA VAL A 214 7.69 8.51 -8.57
C VAL A 214 8.17 9.97 -8.58
N ASP A 215 9.35 10.25 -9.14
CA ASP A 215 9.94 11.61 -9.19
C ASP A 215 9.08 12.63 -9.96
N GLY A 216 8.19 12.15 -10.85
CA GLY A 216 7.22 12.99 -11.56
C GLY A 216 5.94 13.30 -10.78
N VAL A 217 5.74 12.68 -9.62
CA VAL A 217 4.53 12.87 -8.79
C VAL A 217 4.69 14.16 -7.96
N ASP A 218 3.63 14.96 -7.87
CA ASP A 218 3.63 16.17 -7.05
C ASP A 218 3.73 15.84 -5.56
N ALA A 219 4.91 16.06 -4.99
CA ALA A 219 5.21 15.90 -3.58
C ALA A 219 6.08 17.05 -3.06
N ASP A 220 6.08 17.26 -1.75
CA ASP A 220 6.93 18.28 -1.12
C ASP A 220 8.41 17.87 -1.15
N ALA A 221 8.70 16.56 -1.11
CA ALA A 221 10.01 16.00 -1.32
C ALA A 221 9.94 14.54 -1.77
N HIS A 222 11.01 14.08 -2.44
CA HIS A 222 11.28 12.69 -2.74
C HIS A 222 12.55 12.27 -2.00
N VAL A 223 12.51 11.13 -1.31
CA VAL A 223 13.60 10.63 -0.47
C VAL A 223 13.95 9.18 -0.81
N ASP A 224 15.22 8.82 -0.60
CA ASP A 224 15.70 7.46 -0.87
C ASP A 224 15.56 6.54 0.35
N THR A 225 15.26 7.10 1.52
CA THR A 225 15.02 6.37 2.78
C THR A 225 14.21 7.24 3.74
N LEU A 226 13.47 6.62 4.67
CA LEU A 226 12.72 7.35 5.69
C LEU A 226 13.62 8.20 6.60
N THR A 227 14.87 7.80 6.80
CA THR A 227 15.83 8.58 7.60
C THR A 227 16.15 9.97 6.99
N HIS A 228 15.90 10.17 5.71
CA HIS A 228 16.12 11.46 5.04
C HIS A 228 14.94 12.44 5.18
N ILE A 229 13.79 12.02 5.75
CA ILE A 229 12.59 12.88 5.84
C ILE A 229 12.89 14.16 6.61
N ALA A 230 13.55 14.05 7.77
CA ALA A 230 13.88 15.22 8.59
C ALA A 230 14.76 16.24 7.85
N GLN A 231 15.73 15.76 7.08
CA GLN A 231 16.62 16.61 6.26
C GLN A 231 15.87 17.25 5.08
N ALA A 232 15.03 16.48 4.38
CA ALA A 232 14.24 16.95 3.25
C ALA A 232 13.28 18.07 3.64
N LEU A 233 12.69 18.00 4.82
CA LEU A 233 11.77 19.01 5.35
C LEU A 233 12.49 20.24 5.91
N ALA A 234 13.74 20.10 6.42
CA ALA A 234 14.53 21.20 6.91
C ALA A 234 15.12 22.08 5.77
N GLY A 235 15.42 21.49 4.61
CA GLY A 235 16.01 22.18 3.46
C GLY A 235 15.06 23.08 2.67
N LYS A 236 13.75 23.15 3.04
CA LYS A 236 12.73 24.01 2.43
C LYS A 236 12.28 25.18 3.34
N ALA A 237 13.10 25.56 4.32
CA ALA A 237 12.86 26.72 5.19
C ALA A 237 13.44 28.01 4.61
#